data_c1fe863414a8df4426c75db11a6d7a57
#
_entry.id   c1fe863414a8df4426c75db11a6d7a57
#
_cell.length_a   1.000
_cell.length_b   1.000
_cell.length_c   1.000
_cell.angle_alpha   90.00
_cell.angle_beta   90.00
_cell.angle_gamma   90.00
#
_symmetry.space_group_name_H-M   'P 1'
#
loop_
_entity.id
_entity.type
_entity.pdbx_description
1 polymer ?
#
loop_
_entity_poly.entity_id
_entity_poly.type
_entity_poly.pdbx_seq_one_letter_code
_entity_poly.pdbx_strand_id
1 'polypeptide(L)'
;MKKIQFFILIESILFTLAFFDTLASETARTLLLIAVILILFWYITGRKGLNALLTTALSLIFLVFFLNIYFIIGVLLMVVYILVNFFSRYEKQYQYSQIVLGDQHIQSQHQKSQWFGHKDHSQDQYGFEDINIIRLFGNDVVDLDQTVLIGRDNVVVIRKTFGKTKIIIPVDVELSLSASSLYGRVYFLGDAHWDLRNESFSIATPDYPSANKRVKVVINSFYGDVEVVRV
;
A
#
# COMPACT_ATOMS: atom_id res chain seq x y z
N MET A 1 -2.59 -30.63 2.46
CA MET A 1 -2.63 -29.67 3.60
C MET A 1 -3.02 -28.29 3.09
N LYS A 2 -3.94 -27.60 3.78
CA LYS A 2 -4.26 -26.22 3.45
C LYS A 2 -3.02 -25.35 3.74
N LYS A 3 -2.72 -24.36 2.92
CA LYS A 3 -1.53 -23.48 3.05
C LYS A 3 -1.32 -22.97 4.49
N ILE A 4 -2.40 -22.66 5.19
CA ILE A 4 -2.37 -22.20 6.58
C ILE A 4 -1.90 -23.28 7.57
N GLN A 5 -2.24 -24.55 7.35
CA GLN A 5 -1.82 -25.65 8.22
C GLN A 5 -0.32 -25.91 8.11
N PHE A 6 0.23 -25.79 6.90
CA PHE A 6 1.66 -25.89 6.67
C PHE A 6 2.43 -24.74 7.32
N PHE A 7 1.91 -23.53 7.22
CA PHE A 7 2.48 -22.35 7.88
C PHE A 7 2.50 -22.50 9.41
N ILE A 8 1.35 -22.90 10.03
CA ILE A 8 1.27 -23.12 11.48
C ILE A 8 2.26 -24.19 11.94
N LEU A 9 2.45 -25.25 11.14
CA LEU A 9 3.42 -26.29 11.46
C LEU A 9 4.86 -25.75 11.51
N ILE A 10 5.26 -24.96 10.51
CA ILE A 10 6.59 -24.34 10.47
C ILE A 10 6.79 -23.40 11.67
N GLU A 11 5.81 -22.54 11.95
CA GLU A 11 5.85 -21.62 13.09
C GLU A 11 5.96 -22.38 14.42
N SER A 12 5.19 -23.46 14.59
CA SER A 12 5.29 -24.29 15.80
C SER A 12 6.69 -24.87 15.99
N ILE A 13 7.34 -25.32 14.92
CA ILE A 13 8.70 -25.85 14.97
C ILE A 13 9.68 -24.72 15.37
N LEU A 14 9.58 -23.54 14.75
CA LEU A 14 10.47 -22.41 15.04
C LEU A 14 10.33 -21.94 16.49
N PHE A 15 9.10 -21.79 16.99
CA PHE A 15 8.89 -21.41 18.39
C PHE A 15 9.35 -22.49 19.37
N THR A 16 9.23 -23.77 19.04
CA THR A 16 9.76 -24.87 19.84
C THR A 16 11.30 -24.80 19.87
N LEU A 17 11.96 -24.58 18.73
CA LEU A 17 13.41 -24.40 18.65
C LEU A 17 13.85 -23.17 19.44
N ALA A 18 13.15 -22.05 19.31
CA ALA A 18 13.42 -20.84 20.08
C ALA A 18 13.36 -21.08 21.59
N PHE A 19 12.37 -21.84 22.04
CA PHE A 19 12.21 -22.22 23.44
C PHE A 19 13.39 -23.05 23.95
N PHE A 20 13.78 -24.10 23.22
CA PHE A 20 14.90 -24.95 23.62
C PHE A 20 16.23 -24.22 23.55
N ASP A 21 16.45 -23.39 22.54
CA ASP A 21 17.67 -22.56 22.42
C ASP A 21 17.78 -21.56 23.59
N THR A 22 16.67 -20.93 23.96
CA THR A 22 16.61 -20.03 25.11
C THR A 22 16.94 -20.77 26.42
N LEU A 23 16.46 -22.00 26.60
CA LEU A 23 16.79 -22.83 27.76
C LEU A 23 18.22 -23.34 27.74
N ALA A 24 18.79 -23.59 26.58
CA ALA A 24 20.19 -24.03 26.42
C ALA A 24 21.18 -22.90 26.69
N SER A 25 20.81 -21.66 26.40
CA SER A 25 21.66 -20.48 26.61
C SER A 25 21.73 -20.11 28.11
N GLU A 26 22.94 -20.13 28.68
CA GLU A 26 23.19 -19.77 30.09
C GLU A 26 22.82 -18.30 30.35
N THR A 27 23.19 -17.40 29.44
CA THR A 27 22.87 -15.98 29.54
C THR A 27 21.36 -15.72 29.50
N ALA A 28 20.62 -16.39 28.58
CA ALA A 28 19.18 -16.23 28.46
C ALA A 28 18.45 -16.74 29.71
N ARG A 29 18.87 -17.89 30.25
CA ARG A 29 18.33 -18.44 31.51
C ARG A 29 18.52 -17.51 32.70
N THR A 30 19.71 -16.93 32.85
CA THR A 30 20.00 -15.97 33.93
C THR A 30 19.15 -14.71 33.80
N LEU A 31 19.00 -14.15 32.62
CA LEU A 31 18.13 -13.00 32.39
C LEU A 31 16.65 -13.29 32.67
N LEU A 32 16.16 -14.47 32.26
CA LEU A 32 14.81 -14.92 32.60
C LEU A 32 14.60 -15.11 34.09
N LEU A 33 15.55 -15.69 34.80
CA LEU A 33 15.50 -15.85 36.28
C LEU A 33 15.42 -14.47 36.96
N ILE A 34 16.25 -13.51 36.54
CA ILE A 34 16.19 -12.14 37.05
C ILE A 34 14.81 -11.51 36.77
N ALA A 35 14.29 -11.68 35.57
CA ALA A 35 12.96 -11.14 35.21
C ALA A 35 11.85 -11.74 36.09
N VAL A 36 11.90 -13.07 36.33
CA VAL A 36 10.90 -13.75 37.19
C VAL A 36 11.02 -13.24 38.64
N ILE A 37 12.23 -13.08 39.17
CA ILE A 37 12.46 -12.53 40.52
C ILE A 37 11.90 -11.11 40.63
N LEU A 38 12.11 -10.26 39.64
CA LEU A 38 11.55 -8.90 39.60
C LEU A 38 10.02 -8.89 39.56
N ILE A 39 9.39 -9.81 38.81
CA ILE A 39 7.95 -9.97 38.78
C ILE A 39 7.40 -10.44 40.13
N LEU A 40 8.04 -11.42 40.77
CA LEU A 40 7.69 -11.89 42.10
C LEU A 40 7.80 -10.76 43.13
N PHE A 41 8.90 -10.00 43.08
CA PHE A 41 9.10 -8.86 43.98
C PHE A 41 8.04 -7.78 43.78
N TRP A 42 7.68 -7.47 42.52
CA TRP A 42 6.59 -6.58 42.20
C TRP A 42 5.26 -7.06 42.80
N TYR A 43 4.96 -8.36 42.64
CA TYR A 43 3.74 -8.99 43.16
C TYR A 43 3.67 -8.92 44.69
N ILE A 44 4.74 -9.31 45.38
CA ILE A 44 4.82 -9.29 46.86
C ILE A 44 4.71 -7.87 47.43
N THR A 45 5.25 -6.87 46.74
CA THR A 45 5.22 -5.48 47.18
C THR A 45 3.82 -4.86 47.05
N GLY A 46 2.85 -5.58 46.50
CA GLY A 46 1.43 -5.16 46.38
C GLY A 46 1.21 -3.92 45.51
N ARG A 47 2.20 -3.56 44.66
CA ARG A 47 2.11 -2.40 43.77
C ARG A 47 1.16 -2.69 42.63
N LYS A 48 0.16 -1.81 42.44
CA LYS A 48 -0.79 -1.89 41.35
C LYS A 48 -0.28 -1.05 40.17
N GLY A 49 -0.38 -1.61 38.95
CA GLY A 49 -0.06 -0.93 37.69
C GLY A 49 1.41 -1.07 37.24
N LEU A 50 1.70 -0.47 36.08
CA LEU A 50 3.02 -0.44 35.48
C LEU A 50 3.94 0.46 36.32
N ASN A 51 4.99 -0.14 36.86
CA ASN A 51 6.06 0.57 37.57
C ASN A 51 7.44 0.13 37.07
N ALA A 52 8.50 0.78 37.50
CA ALA A 52 9.87 0.51 37.05
C ALA A 52 10.26 -0.97 37.16
N LEU A 53 9.86 -1.69 38.22
CA LEU A 53 10.18 -3.11 38.41
C LEU A 53 9.53 -3.99 37.33
N LEU A 54 8.24 -3.81 37.11
CA LEU A 54 7.51 -4.58 36.10
C LEU A 54 8.00 -4.23 34.68
N THR A 55 8.23 -2.95 34.41
CA THR A 55 8.75 -2.51 33.10
C THR A 55 10.14 -3.10 32.84
N THR A 56 11.04 -3.11 33.82
CA THR A 56 12.36 -3.73 33.69
C THR A 56 12.25 -5.24 33.45
N ALA A 57 11.38 -5.94 34.22
CA ALA A 57 11.17 -7.36 34.03
C ALA A 57 10.65 -7.70 32.61
N LEU A 58 9.65 -6.96 32.13
CA LEU A 58 9.12 -7.12 30.77
C LEU A 58 10.18 -6.81 29.70
N SER A 59 11.00 -5.77 29.91
CA SER A 59 12.10 -5.45 28.98
C SER A 59 13.14 -6.55 28.91
N LEU A 60 13.48 -7.20 30.04
CA LEU A 60 14.42 -8.33 30.06
C LEU A 60 13.85 -9.53 29.32
N ILE A 61 12.57 -9.87 29.52
CA ILE A 61 11.90 -10.95 28.78
C ILE A 61 11.92 -10.65 27.28
N PHE A 62 11.55 -9.43 26.90
CA PHE A 62 11.54 -9.00 25.50
C PHE A 62 12.95 -9.10 24.89
N LEU A 63 13.99 -8.66 25.62
CA LEU A 63 15.38 -8.74 25.17
C LEU A 63 15.80 -10.18 24.88
N VAL A 64 15.47 -11.13 25.76
CA VAL A 64 15.82 -12.55 25.59
C VAL A 64 15.20 -13.11 24.31
N PHE A 65 13.92 -12.81 24.05
CA PHE A 65 13.27 -13.27 22.83
C PHE A 65 13.82 -12.57 21.57
N PHE A 66 14.11 -11.29 21.66
CA PHE A 66 14.65 -10.52 20.52
C PHE A 66 16.09 -10.88 20.15
N LEU A 67 16.86 -11.48 21.06
CA LEU A 67 18.21 -11.99 20.77
C LEU A 67 18.19 -13.42 20.22
N ASN A 68 17.07 -14.12 20.30
CA ASN A 68 16.94 -15.49 19.80
C ASN A 68 16.70 -15.51 18.30
N ILE A 69 17.62 -16.12 17.55
CA ILE A 69 17.56 -16.16 16.08
C ILE A 69 16.31 -16.87 15.54
N TYR A 70 15.87 -17.96 16.18
CA TYR A 70 14.69 -18.71 15.76
C TYR A 70 13.42 -17.91 15.98
N PHE A 71 13.34 -17.13 17.06
CA PHE A 71 12.23 -16.22 17.31
C PHE A 71 12.15 -15.11 16.26
N ILE A 72 13.29 -14.50 15.91
CA ILE A 72 13.36 -13.46 14.86
C ILE A 72 12.91 -14.02 13.53
N ILE A 73 13.39 -15.22 13.15
CA ILE A 73 12.98 -15.87 11.89
C ILE A 73 11.47 -16.16 11.89
N GLY A 74 10.91 -16.66 13.00
CA GLY A 74 9.48 -16.90 13.13
C GLY A 74 8.66 -15.63 12.94
N VAL A 75 9.00 -14.56 13.66
CA VAL A 75 8.31 -13.27 13.52
C VAL A 75 8.40 -12.74 12.08
N LEU A 76 9.56 -12.84 11.43
CA LEU A 76 9.76 -12.40 10.05
C LEU A 76 8.89 -13.22 9.08
N LEU A 77 8.86 -14.54 9.23
CA LEU A 77 8.00 -15.41 8.41
C LEU A 77 6.51 -15.11 8.64
N MET A 78 6.10 -14.83 9.88
CA MET A 78 4.73 -14.42 10.19
C MET A 78 4.35 -13.13 9.46
N VAL A 79 5.22 -12.12 9.49
CA VAL A 79 5.01 -10.84 8.77
C VAL A 79 4.91 -11.09 7.27
N VAL A 80 5.82 -11.86 6.69
CA VAL A 80 5.80 -12.21 5.25
C VAL A 80 4.51 -12.96 4.89
N TYR A 81 4.09 -13.94 5.72
CA TYR A 81 2.86 -14.69 5.49
C TYR A 81 1.63 -13.79 5.51
N ILE A 82 1.55 -12.87 6.48
CA ILE A 82 0.45 -11.90 6.58
C ILE A 82 0.45 -11.00 5.34
N LEU A 83 1.61 -10.46 4.94
CA LEU A 83 1.74 -9.63 3.76
C LEU A 83 1.27 -10.37 2.50
N VAL A 84 1.79 -11.56 2.25
CA VAL A 84 1.44 -12.36 1.06
C VAL A 84 -0.04 -12.74 1.05
N ASN A 85 -0.61 -13.21 2.17
CA ASN A 85 -2.02 -13.61 2.22
C ASN A 85 -2.98 -12.42 2.23
N PHE A 86 -2.64 -11.35 2.94
CA PHE A 86 -3.47 -10.15 2.97
C PHE A 86 -3.57 -9.54 1.58
N PHE A 87 -2.44 -9.45 0.87
CA PHE A 87 -2.41 -8.86 -0.48
C PHE A 87 -2.94 -9.81 -1.56
N SER A 88 -2.69 -11.12 -1.46
CA SER A 88 -3.22 -12.11 -2.41
C SER A 88 -4.75 -12.23 -2.40
N ARG A 89 -5.41 -11.91 -1.29
CA ARG A 89 -6.88 -11.95 -1.22
C ARG A 89 -7.55 -10.75 -1.91
N TYR A 90 -6.82 -9.66 -2.12
CA TYR A 90 -7.36 -8.45 -2.75
C TYR A 90 -7.42 -8.53 -4.27
N GLU A 91 -6.80 -9.52 -4.90
CA GLU A 91 -6.65 -9.59 -6.35
C GLU A 91 -7.85 -10.22 -7.11
N LYS A 92 -8.86 -10.77 -6.44
CA LYS A 92 -9.81 -11.69 -7.09
C LYS A 92 -11.30 -11.35 -7.03
N GLN A 93 -11.76 -10.14 -6.83
CA GLN A 93 -13.20 -9.88 -6.99
C GLN A 93 -13.52 -8.50 -7.55
N TYR A 94 -13.75 -8.44 -8.87
CA TYR A 94 -14.65 -7.45 -9.43
C TYR A 94 -16.07 -7.83 -9.02
N GLN A 95 -16.66 -7.08 -8.10
CA GLN A 95 -18.09 -7.23 -7.78
C GLN A 95 -18.83 -6.03 -8.34
N TYR A 96 -19.65 -6.29 -9.34
CA TYR A 96 -20.69 -5.34 -9.76
C TYR A 96 -21.86 -5.51 -8.80
N SER A 97 -22.26 -4.47 -8.10
CA SER A 97 -23.51 -4.44 -7.36
C SER A 97 -24.49 -3.55 -8.10
N GLN A 98 -25.59 -4.12 -8.55
CA GLN A 98 -26.69 -3.38 -9.15
C GLN A 98 -27.67 -3.03 -8.05
N ILE A 99 -27.81 -1.74 -7.74
CA ILE A 99 -28.82 -1.26 -6.80
C ILE A 99 -29.99 -0.73 -7.63
N VAL A 100 -31.13 -1.40 -7.53
CA VAL A 100 -32.38 -0.97 -8.18
C VAL A 100 -33.15 -0.13 -7.16
N LEU A 101 -33.24 1.16 -7.37
CA LEU A 101 -34.05 2.10 -6.62
C LEU A 101 -35.18 2.62 -7.51
N GLY A 102 -36.34 1.99 -7.45
CA GLY A 102 -37.51 2.35 -8.29
C GLY A 102 -37.25 2.14 -9.77
N ASP A 103 -37.85 2.99 -10.63
CA ASP A 103 -37.71 2.93 -12.09
C ASP A 103 -36.36 3.45 -12.63
N GLN A 104 -35.45 3.88 -11.78
CA GLN A 104 -34.11 4.32 -12.17
C GLN A 104 -33.06 3.27 -11.75
N HIS A 105 -32.39 2.71 -12.76
CA HIS A 105 -31.24 1.79 -12.54
C HIS A 105 -30.01 2.60 -12.18
N ILE A 106 -29.61 2.56 -10.88
CA ILE A 106 -28.33 3.08 -10.43
C ILE A 106 -27.32 1.96 -10.58
N GLN A 107 -26.38 2.11 -11.52
CA GLN A 107 -25.24 1.18 -11.66
C GLN A 107 -24.12 1.63 -10.73
N SER A 108 -23.72 0.77 -9.83
CA SER A 108 -22.53 1.01 -9.00
C SER A 108 -21.41 0.06 -9.43
N GLN A 109 -20.26 0.61 -9.78
CA GLN A 109 -19.06 -0.16 -10.08
C GLN A 109 -18.14 -0.19 -8.87
N HIS A 110 -17.72 -1.40 -8.46
CA HIS A 110 -16.72 -1.59 -7.41
C HIS A 110 -15.41 -2.02 -8.06
N GLN A 111 -14.46 -1.11 -8.14
CA GLN A 111 -13.12 -1.41 -8.64
C GLN A 111 -12.14 -1.49 -7.46
N LYS A 112 -11.50 -2.65 -7.27
CA LYS A 112 -10.47 -2.82 -6.26
C LYS A 112 -9.12 -2.37 -6.82
N SER A 113 -8.52 -1.39 -6.19
CA SER A 113 -7.15 -0.95 -6.49
C SER A 113 -6.13 -1.87 -5.84
N GLN A 114 -5.03 -2.15 -6.54
CA GLN A 114 -3.89 -2.90 -5.98
C GLN A 114 -3.06 -1.98 -5.09
N TRP A 115 -2.70 -2.47 -3.90
CA TRP A 115 -1.89 -1.71 -2.95
C TRP A 115 -0.41 -1.67 -3.32
N PHE A 116 0.08 -2.74 -3.99
CA PHE A 116 1.49 -2.93 -4.37
C PHE A 116 1.61 -3.52 -5.77
N GLY A 117 2.71 -3.18 -6.45
CA GLY A 117 3.05 -3.71 -7.77
C GLY A 117 2.95 -2.67 -8.88
N HIS A 118 3.43 -3.06 -10.06
CA HIS A 118 3.30 -2.27 -11.28
C HIS A 118 2.04 -2.72 -12.02
N LYS A 119 1.28 -1.79 -12.52
CA LYS A 119 0.12 -2.10 -13.36
C LYS A 119 0.13 -1.25 -14.62
N ASP A 120 0.00 -1.95 -15.74
CA ASP A 120 -0.23 -1.36 -17.04
C ASP A 120 -1.73 -1.41 -17.31
N HIS A 121 -2.34 -0.26 -17.45
CA HIS A 121 -3.75 -0.09 -17.73
C HIS A 121 -4.04 0.07 -19.23
N SER A 122 -3.06 -0.19 -20.11
CA SER A 122 -3.23 -0.10 -21.55
C SER A 122 -4.14 -1.18 -22.13
N GLN A 123 -4.28 -2.32 -21.45
CA GLN A 123 -5.11 -3.44 -21.89
C GLN A 123 -6.49 -3.51 -21.21
N ASP A 124 -6.75 -2.65 -20.23
CA ASP A 124 -8.05 -2.59 -19.61
C ASP A 124 -9.01 -1.86 -20.57
N GLN A 125 -9.92 -2.58 -21.21
CA GLN A 125 -10.99 -1.98 -22.02
C GLN A 125 -11.97 -1.25 -21.10
N TYR A 126 -11.68 0.00 -20.84
CA TYR A 126 -12.63 0.90 -20.19
C TYR A 126 -13.59 1.46 -21.25
N GLY A 127 -14.86 1.08 -21.19
CA GLY A 127 -15.89 2.06 -21.61
C GLY A 127 -15.72 3.21 -20.62
N PHE A 128 -15.25 4.38 -21.09
CA PHE A 128 -14.67 5.40 -20.20
C PHE A 128 -15.71 5.89 -19.18
N GLU A 129 -15.68 5.32 -18.02
CA GLU A 129 -16.16 5.87 -16.78
C GLU A 129 -14.93 6.37 -16.02
N ASP A 130 -15.08 7.38 -15.17
CA ASP A 130 -14.00 8.00 -14.42
C ASP A 130 -13.04 6.98 -13.80
N ILE A 131 -11.75 7.13 -14.07
CA ILE A 131 -10.71 6.25 -13.52
C ILE A 131 -10.32 6.76 -12.13
N ASN A 132 -10.41 5.91 -11.12
CA ASN A 132 -9.98 6.22 -9.76
C ASN A 132 -9.02 5.14 -9.25
N ILE A 133 -7.75 5.49 -9.13
CA ILE A 133 -6.67 4.58 -8.71
C ILE A 133 -6.17 5.01 -7.33
N ILE A 134 -6.13 4.05 -6.39
CA ILE A 134 -5.51 4.22 -5.08
C ILE A 134 -4.43 3.16 -4.92
N ARG A 135 -3.18 3.59 -4.66
CA ARG A 135 -2.04 2.69 -4.54
C ARG A 135 -1.04 3.18 -3.49
N LEU A 136 -0.45 2.25 -2.74
CA LEU A 136 0.65 2.60 -1.82
C LEU A 136 2.00 2.58 -2.53
N PHE A 137 2.32 1.49 -3.25
CA PHE A 137 3.61 1.34 -3.94
C PHE A 137 3.41 0.77 -5.33
N GLY A 138 4.08 1.37 -6.31
CA GLY A 138 4.12 0.85 -7.68
C GLY A 138 4.05 1.94 -8.73
N ASN A 139 4.44 1.58 -9.95
CA ASN A 139 4.31 2.45 -11.12
C ASN A 139 3.01 2.15 -11.85
N ASP A 140 2.35 3.20 -12.33
CA ASP A 140 1.15 3.10 -13.13
C ASP A 140 1.41 3.69 -14.51
N VAL A 141 0.93 2.99 -15.54
CA VAL A 141 0.82 3.48 -16.90
C VAL A 141 -0.66 3.53 -17.24
N VAL A 142 -1.17 4.70 -17.53
CA VAL A 142 -2.56 4.91 -17.99
C VAL A 142 -2.48 5.32 -19.45
N ASP A 143 -2.88 4.41 -20.32
CA ASP A 143 -2.90 4.63 -21.76
C ASP A 143 -4.33 4.98 -22.18
N LEU A 144 -4.51 6.22 -22.63
CA LEU A 144 -5.79 6.74 -23.10
C LEU A 144 -5.97 6.62 -24.62
N ASP A 145 -4.91 6.17 -25.36
CA ASP A 145 -4.98 5.97 -26.80
C ASP A 145 -5.89 4.79 -27.19
N GLN A 146 -5.87 3.74 -26.37
CA GLN A 146 -6.69 2.54 -26.58
C GLN A 146 -8.09 2.63 -25.95
N THR A 147 -8.43 3.76 -25.36
CA THR A 147 -9.69 3.94 -24.62
C THR A 147 -10.69 4.74 -25.42
N VAL A 148 -11.92 4.25 -25.56
CA VAL A 148 -13.00 5.02 -26.20
C VAL A 148 -13.47 6.09 -25.22
N LEU A 149 -13.04 7.33 -25.43
CA LEU A 149 -13.49 8.48 -24.66
C LEU A 149 -14.95 8.80 -25.03
N ILE A 150 -15.86 8.52 -24.12
CA ILE A 150 -17.28 8.82 -24.28
C ILE A 150 -17.59 10.12 -23.52
N GLY A 151 -17.91 11.19 -24.26
CA GLY A 151 -18.30 12.45 -23.66
C GLY A 151 -17.19 13.50 -23.57
N ARG A 152 -17.54 14.66 -23.02
CA ARG A 152 -16.67 15.84 -22.94
C ARG A 152 -15.79 15.86 -21.68
N ASP A 153 -16.31 15.34 -20.59
CA ASP A 153 -15.68 15.51 -19.27
C ASP A 153 -15.28 14.15 -18.70
N ASN A 154 -14.08 13.72 -19.02
CA ASN A 154 -13.52 12.49 -18.51
C ASN A 154 -12.51 12.82 -17.39
N VAL A 155 -12.55 12.08 -16.29
CA VAL A 155 -11.69 12.34 -15.13
C VAL A 155 -10.86 11.11 -14.77
N VAL A 156 -9.57 11.33 -14.57
CA VAL A 156 -8.62 10.33 -14.06
C VAL A 156 -8.09 10.83 -12.72
N VAL A 157 -8.36 10.11 -11.65
CA VAL A 157 -7.87 10.43 -10.31
C VAL A 157 -6.90 9.35 -9.87
N ILE A 158 -5.67 9.74 -9.55
CA ILE A 158 -4.64 8.84 -9.07
C ILE A 158 -4.13 9.32 -7.73
N ARG A 159 -4.24 8.46 -6.72
CA ARG A 159 -3.74 8.71 -5.37
C ARG A 159 -2.74 7.62 -5.02
N LYS A 160 -1.49 8.01 -4.79
CA LYS A 160 -0.45 7.05 -4.44
C LYS A 160 0.54 7.58 -3.40
N THR A 161 1.19 6.66 -2.71
CA THR A 161 2.24 7.06 -1.78
C THR A 161 3.59 7.07 -2.48
N PHE A 162 3.97 5.98 -3.17
CA PHE A 162 5.28 5.87 -3.83
C PHE A 162 5.14 5.30 -5.25
N GLY A 163 5.91 5.86 -6.19
CA GLY A 163 6.07 5.35 -7.54
C GLY A 163 5.71 6.34 -8.63
N LYS A 164 6.17 6.05 -9.85
CA LYS A 164 5.96 6.88 -11.04
C LYS A 164 4.56 6.70 -11.62
N THR A 165 4.06 7.75 -12.26
CA THR A 165 2.82 7.69 -13.05
C THR A 165 3.11 8.18 -14.44
N LYS A 166 2.79 7.36 -15.44
CA LYS A 166 2.88 7.71 -16.86
C LYS A 166 1.49 7.76 -17.45
N ILE A 167 1.15 8.88 -18.07
CA ILE A 167 -0.11 9.09 -18.79
C ILE A 167 0.21 9.21 -20.28
N ILE A 168 -0.40 8.37 -21.08
CA ILE A 168 -0.29 8.39 -22.54
C ILE A 168 -1.59 8.95 -23.09
N ILE A 169 -1.53 10.04 -23.85
CA ILE A 169 -2.69 10.69 -24.45
C ILE A 169 -2.61 10.66 -25.97
N PRO A 170 -3.72 10.38 -26.67
CA PRO A 170 -3.77 10.49 -28.12
C PRO A 170 -3.71 11.94 -28.60
N VAL A 171 -3.35 12.13 -29.87
CA VAL A 171 -3.16 13.47 -30.48
C VAL A 171 -4.44 14.32 -30.45
N ASP A 172 -5.60 13.69 -30.56
CA ASP A 172 -6.92 14.33 -30.66
C ASP A 172 -7.59 14.62 -29.30
N VAL A 173 -6.89 14.36 -28.19
CA VAL A 173 -7.39 14.55 -26.83
C VAL A 173 -6.64 15.68 -26.14
N GLU A 174 -7.39 16.62 -25.59
CA GLU A 174 -6.84 17.71 -24.80
C GLU A 174 -6.83 17.36 -23.31
N LEU A 175 -5.80 17.80 -22.60
CA LEU A 175 -5.53 17.39 -21.22
C LEU A 175 -5.42 18.59 -20.28
N SER A 176 -6.01 18.45 -19.10
CA SER A 176 -5.73 19.28 -17.92
C SER A 176 -5.14 18.41 -16.83
N LEU A 177 -3.91 18.66 -16.44
CA LEU A 177 -3.21 17.98 -15.36
C LEU A 177 -3.21 18.83 -14.09
N SER A 178 -3.59 18.26 -12.98
CA SER A 178 -3.40 18.79 -11.63
C SER A 178 -2.61 17.78 -10.80
N ALA A 179 -1.37 18.06 -10.50
CA ALA A 179 -0.48 17.19 -9.77
C ALA A 179 -0.08 17.82 -8.43
N SER A 180 -0.27 17.09 -7.34
CA SER A 180 0.19 17.49 -6.01
C SER A 180 1.15 16.42 -5.49
N SER A 181 2.35 16.83 -5.09
CA SER A 181 3.36 15.90 -4.59
C SER A 181 4.16 16.51 -3.45
N LEU A 182 4.51 15.64 -2.46
CA LEU A 182 5.45 16.04 -1.43
C LEU A 182 6.87 16.09 -2.00
N TYR A 183 7.24 15.10 -2.84
CA TYR A 183 8.51 15.07 -3.58
C TYR A 183 8.30 14.37 -4.92
N GLY A 184 8.56 15.04 -6.02
CA GLY A 184 8.46 14.48 -7.36
C GLY A 184 8.70 15.49 -8.47
N ARG A 185 8.74 15.01 -9.69
CA ARG A 185 8.86 15.84 -10.89
C ARG A 185 7.69 15.62 -11.82
N VAL A 186 7.27 16.66 -12.48
CA VAL A 186 6.24 16.59 -13.51
C VAL A 186 6.90 16.86 -14.87
N TYR A 187 6.78 15.93 -15.78
CA TYR A 187 7.15 16.03 -17.19
C TYR A 187 5.86 16.15 -18.01
N PHE A 188 5.71 17.19 -18.78
CA PHE A 188 4.48 17.45 -19.54
C PHE A 188 4.78 17.70 -21.01
N LEU A 189 4.42 16.75 -21.86
CA LEU A 189 4.48 16.80 -23.34
C LEU A 189 5.84 17.23 -23.90
N GLY A 190 6.95 16.80 -23.31
CA GLY A 190 8.29 17.11 -23.80
C GLY A 190 9.32 17.18 -22.68
N ASP A 191 10.42 17.94 -22.94
CA ASP A 191 11.58 17.99 -22.05
C ASP A 191 11.42 18.93 -20.85
N ALA A 192 10.39 19.79 -20.86
CA ALA A 192 10.14 20.69 -19.74
C ALA A 192 9.68 19.89 -18.50
N HIS A 193 10.32 20.14 -17.37
CA HIS A 193 9.96 19.52 -16.10
C HIS A 193 9.88 20.55 -14.98
N TRP A 194 9.08 20.22 -13.96
CA TRP A 194 8.91 21.01 -12.75
C TRP A 194 9.13 20.12 -11.54
N ASP A 195 10.03 20.55 -10.65
CA ASP A 195 10.26 19.90 -9.37
C ASP A 195 9.19 20.34 -8.38
N LEU A 196 8.48 19.37 -7.80
CA LEU A 196 7.49 19.61 -6.76
C LEU A 196 8.05 19.23 -5.39
N ARG A 197 7.93 20.17 -4.43
CA ARG A 197 8.34 19.96 -3.03
C ARG A 197 7.25 20.47 -2.11
N ASN A 198 6.29 19.59 -1.80
CA ASN A 198 5.07 19.91 -1.05
C ASN A 198 4.25 21.01 -1.76
N GLU A 199 4.11 20.84 -3.07
CA GLU A 199 3.49 21.81 -3.97
C GLU A 199 2.41 21.16 -4.81
N SER A 200 1.47 21.99 -5.26
CA SER A 200 0.46 21.64 -6.26
C SER A 200 0.75 22.39 -7.55
N PHE A 201 0.80 21.66 -8.64
CA PHE A 201 1.05 22.16 -9.97
C PHE A 201 -0.15 21.86 -10.87
N SER A 202 -0.58 22.83 -11.65
CA SER A 202 -1.66 22.67 -12.63
C SER A 202 -1.25 23.22 -13.97
N ILE A 203 -1.44 22.43 -15.01
CA ILE A 203 -1.17 22.78 -16.40
C ILE A 203 -2.23 22.18 -17.31
N ALA A 204 -2.59 22.87 -18.37
CA ALA A 204 -3.51 22.36 -19.36
C ALA A 204 -2.98 22.66 -20.77
N THR A 205 -3.38 21.86 -21.72
CA THR A 205 -3.14 22.12 -23.14
C THR A 205 -3.96 23.33 -23.59
N PRO A 206 -3.47 24.12 -24.58
CA PRO A 206 -4.08 25.40 -24.94
C PRO A 206 -5.55 25.30 -25.34
N ASP A 207 -5.91 24.24 -26.06
CA ASP A 207 -7.27 24.05 -26.58
C ASP A 207 -8.21 23.29 -25.62
N TYR A 208 -7.75 22.99 -24.41
CA TYR A 208 -8.55 22.24 -23.43
C TYR A 208 -9.95 22.81 -23.16
N PRO A 209 -10.17 24.14 -23.04
CA PRO A 209 -11.49 24.68 -22.74
C PRO A 209 -12.51 24.49 -23.88
N SER A 210 -12.03 24.47 -25.12
CA SER A 210 -12.86 24.40 -26.33
C SER A 210 -12.99 22.99 -26.93
N ALA A 211 -12.14 22.06 -26.48
CA ALA A 211 -12.05 20.73 -27.04
C ALA A 211 -13.32 19.90 -26.80
N ASN A 212 -13.68 19.10 -27.81
CA ASN A 212 -14.80 18.15 -27.74
C ASN A 212 -14.39 16.85 -27.00
N LYS A 213 -13.10 16.48 -27.07
CA LYS A 213 -12.51 15.35 -26.35
C LYS A 213 -11.48 15.90 -25.39
N ARG A 214 -11.75 15.77 -24.11
CA ARG A 214 -10.83 16.27 -23.08
C ARG A 214 -10.83 15.38 -21.85
N VAL A 215 -9.69 15.34 -21.20
CA VAL A 215 -9.47 14.56 -19.98
C VAL A 215 -8.88 15.45 -18.90
N LYS A 216 -9.46 15.38 -17.71
CA LYS A 216 -8.89 15.99 -16.50
C LYS A 216 -8.18 14.92 -15.69
N VAL A 217 -6.88 15.09 -15.48
CA VAL A 217 -6.06 14.18 -14.67
C VAL A 217 -5.71 14.85 -13.35
N VAL A 218 -6.03 14.20 -12.25
CA VAL A 218 -5.72 14.65 -10.89
C VAL A 218 -4.82 13.60 -10.23
N ILE A 219 -3.60 13.98 -9.87
CA ILE A 219 -2.62 13.08 -9.27
C ILE A 219 -2.21 13.62 -7.90
N ASN A 220 -2.36 12.79 -6.87
CA ASN A 220 -1.87 13.08 -5.54
C ASN A 220 -0.84 12.00 -5.16
N SER A 221 0.42 12.38 -4.98
CA SER A 221 1.50 11.47 -4.61
C SER A 221 2.29 11.99 -3.41
N PHE A 222 2.81 11.07 -2.62
CA PHE A 222 3.77 11.42 -1.57
C PHE A 222 5.17 11.52 -2.17
N TYR A 223 5.59 10.50 -2.95
CA TYR A 223 6.88 10.47 -3.63
C TYR A 223 6.74 9.77 -4.99
N GLY A 224 7.06 10.49 -6.07
CA GLY A 224 7.05 9.93 -7.43
C GLY A 224 6.93 10.97 -8.51
N ASP A 225 7.48 10.61 -9.68
CA ASP A 225 7.43 11.45 -10.87
C ASP A 225 6.13 11.22 -11.64
N VAL A 226 5.65 12.25 -12.30
CA VAL A 226 4.51 12.22 -13.20
C VAL A 226 5.01 12.56 -14.61
N GLU A 227 4.73 11.71 -15.57
CA GLU A 227 5.11 11.87 -16.97
C GLU A 227 3.86 11.85 -17.84
N VAL A 228 3.66 12.87 -18.64
CA VAL A 228 2.59 12.93 -19.64
C VAL A 228 3.24 12.97 -21.03
N VAL A 229 2.88 11.99 -21.85
CA VAL A 229 3.36 11.88 -23.22
C VAL A 229 2.19 11.86 -24.19
N ARG A 230 2.39 12.40 -25.40
CA ARG A 230 1.40 12.37 -26.49
C ARG A 230 1.90 11.40 -27.55
N VAL A 231 1.02 10.53 -28.05
CA VAL A 231 1.27 9.58 -29.11
C VAL A 231 0.35 9.78 -30.28
#